data_364e8ee0f914156ec5494ee4dd4d1ebe
#
_entry.id   364e8ee0f914156ec5494ee4dd4d1ebe
#
_cell.length_a   1.000
_cell.length_b   1.000
_cell.length_c   1.000
_cell.angle_alpha   90.00
_cell.angle_beta   90.00
_cell.angle_gamma   90.00
#
_symmetry.space_group_name_H-M   'P 1'
#
loop_
_entity.id
_entity.type
_entity.pdbx_description
1 polymer ?
#
loop_
_entity_poly.entity_id
_entity_poly.type
_entity_poly.pdbx_seq_one_letter_code
_entity_poly.pdbx_strand_id
1 'polypeptide(L)'
;MKFLNNKRRLILFILIGIISATSNIKTNKNNEMEVLFVYNAKSGLFNALTDYVHRQISPSTYSCNLCLITYDNWDRNQQWANYIESLPISVNFTYADVLTQYQKRGEKVKLPIALLKKGKAESTFMTVEEINSCHDEEALIMMFDEKLKNLGIIE
;
A
#
# COMPACT_ATOMS: atom_id res chain seq x y z
N MET A 1 28.39 -54.92 -19.11
CA MET A 1 27.64 -54.30 -18.00
C MET A 1 28.31 -53.01 -17.47
N LYS A 2 28.79 -52.09 -18.35
CA LYS A 2 29.49 -50.86 -17.93
C LYS A 2 28.89 -49.56 -18.55
N PHE A 3 27.88 -49.67 -19.37
CA PHE A 3 27.31 -48.49 -20.09
C PHE A 3 26.10 -47.79 -19.41
N LEU A 4 25.50 -48.42 -18.40
CA LEU A 4 24.32 -47.83 -17.72
C LEU A 4 24.69 -46.84 -16.62
N ASN A 5 25.92 -46.76 -16.18
CA ASN A 5 26.30 -45.94 -15.05
C ASN A 5 26.59 -44.47 -15.44
N ASN A 6 26.87 -44.21 -16.72
CA ASN A 6 27.20 -42.83 -17.16
C ASN A 6 25.96 -41.96 -17.42
N LYS A 7 24.85 -42.56 -17.86
CA LYS A 7 23.57 -41.80 -18.06
C LYS A 7 22.92 -41.39 -16.75
N ARG A 8 23.02 -42.21 -15.71
CA ARG A 8 22.50 -41.86 -14.38
C ARG A 8 23.29 -40.73 -13.70
N ARG A 9 24.61 -40.69 -13.89
CA ARG A 9 25.44 -39.59 -13.41
C ARG A 9 25.18 -38.29 -14.17
N LEU A 10 24.94 -38.33 -15.48
CA LEU A 10 24.64 -37.15 -16.29
C LEU A 10 23.28 -36.56 -15.92
N ILE A 11 22.27 -37.39 -15.67
CA ILE A 11 20.93 -36.93 -15.24
C ILE A 11 20.98 -36.31 -13.82
N LEU A 12 21.82 -36.85 -12.94
CA LEU A 12 21.98 -36.31 -11.56
C LEU A 12 22.64 -34.91 -11.58
N PHE A 13 23.60 -34.67 -12.47
CA PHE A 13 24.24 -33.35 -12.62
C PHE A 13 23.30 -32.31 -13.24
N ILE A 14 22.38 -32.69 -14.13
CA ILE A 14 21.38 -31.80 -14.74
C ILE A 14 20.33 -31.40 -13.69
N LEU A 15 19.93 -32.31 -12.80
CA LEU A 15 18.98 -32.02 -11.72
C LEU A 15 19.56 -31.12 -10.61
N ILE A 16 20.85 -31.19 -10.34
CA ILE A 16 21.52 -30.33 -9.35
C ILE A 16 21.74 -28.92 -9.92
N GLY A 17 21.93 -28.77 -11.24
CA GLY A 17 22.11 -27.46 -11.89
C GLY A 17 20.85 -26.59 -11.95
N ILE A 18 19.65 -27.16 -11.80
CA ILE A 18 18.37 -26.43 -11.89
C ILE A 18 17.93 -25.82 -10.55
N ILE A 19 18.51 -26.30 -9.43
CA ILE A 19 18.12 -25.83 -8.07
C ILE A 19 18.85 -24.53 -7.67
N SER A 20 19.87 -24.10 -8.44
CA SER A 20 20.68 -22.91 -8.07
C SER A 20 20.22 -21.59 -8.70
N ALA A 21 19.10 -21.54 -9.41
CA ALA A 21 18.63 -20.35 -10.13
C ALA A 21 17.36 -19.70 -9.57
N THR A 22 16.92 -20.10 -8.37
CA THR A 22 15.71 -19.52 -7.77
C THR A 22 15.98 -18.97 -6.39
N SER A 23 16.74 -17.88 -6.30
CA SER A 23 16.70 -17.02 -5.11
C SER A 23 17.38 -15.68 -5.34
N ASN A 24 16.82 -14.88 -6.23
CA ASN A 24 16.96 -13.43 -6.18
C ASN A 24 15.59 -12.79 -6.23
N ILE A 25 14.70 -13.20 -5.33
CA ILE A 25 13.60 -12.34 -4.91
C ILE A 25 14.28 -11.26 -4.07
N LYS A 26 14.52 -10.12 -4.69
CA LYS A 26 14.88 -8.89 -3.97
C LYS A 26 13.66 -8.44 -3.16
N THR A 27 13.37 -9.10 -2.06
CA THR A 27 12.57 -8.55 -0.97
C THR A 27 13.48 -7.74 -0.06
N ASN A 28 14.09 -6.71 -0.60
CA ASN A 28 14.71 -5.68 0.22
C ASN A 28 13.85 -4.41 0.17
N LYS A 29 12.55 -4.57 0.36
CA LYS A 29 11.70 -3.54 0.88
C LYS A 29 12.12 -3.41 2.34
N ASN A 30 12.64 -2.25 2.76
CA ASN A 30 13.00 -1.99 4.15
C ASN A 30 11.81 -2.38 5.04
N ASN A 31 11.80 -3.61 5.54
CA ASN A 31 10.70 -4.24 6.26
C ASN A 31 10.40 -3.57 7.62
N GLU A 32 11.14 -2.51 7.92
CA GLU A 32 11.00 -1.75 9.17
C GLU A 32 10.14 -0.48 9.01
N MET A 33 9.84 -0.05 7.78
CA MET A 33 9.13 1.21 7.53
C MET A 33 7.97 1.01 6.58
N GLU A 34 6.79 1.46 7.00
CA GLU A 34 5.58 1.44 6.18
C GLU A 34 4.77 2.73 6.35
N VAL A 35 4.05 3.14 5.32
CA VAL A 35 2.99 4.13 5.43
C VAL A 35 1.65 3.41 5.41
N LEU A 36 0.84 3.64 6.44
CA LEU A 36 -0.51 3.09 6.55
C LEU A 36 -1.53 4.20 6.32
N PHE A 37 -2.24 4.15 5.21
CA PHE A 37 -3.41 4.99 4.96
C PHE A 37 -4.65 4.42 5.66
N VAL A 38 -5.40 5.30 6.30
CA VAL A 38 -6.65 4.96 6.97
C VAL A 38 -7.79 5.73 6.33
N TYR A 39 -8.66 5.01 5.65
CA TYR A 39 -9.84 5.58 5.02
C TYR A 39 -10.89 6.03 6.04
N ASN A 40 -11.57 7.14 5.77
CA ASN A 40 -12.78 7.53 6.50
C ASN A 40 -14.00 6.74 5.97
N ALA A 41 -13.89 5.43 5.95
CA ALA A 41 -14.90 4.50 5.47
C ALA A 41 -14.86 3.22 6.31
N LYS A 42 -15.96 2.47 6.34
CA LYS A 42 -16.04 1.16 6.99
C LYS A 42 -15.70 0.05 5.99
N SER A 43 -15.04 -1.00 6.46
CA SER A 43 -14.60 -2.13 5.64
C SER A 43 -15.71 -2.84 4.84
N GLY A 44 -16.97 -2.74 5.28
CA GLY A 44 -18.13 -3.31 4.58
C GLY A 44 -18.81 -2.39 3.55
N LEU A 45 -18.39 -1.12 3.47
CA LEU A 45 -19.03 -0.13 2.58
C LEU A 45 -18.57 -0.22 1.11
N PHE A 46 -17.49 -0.94 0.83
CA PHE A 46 -17.11 -1.28 -0.54
C PHE A 46 -18.00 -2.38 -1.16
N ASN A 47 -19.12 -2.73 -0.54
CA ASN A 47 -20.19 -3.45 -1.19
C ASN A 47 -20.92 -2.53 -2.19
N ALA A 48 -20.13 -2.24 -3.15
CA ALA A 48 -20.34 -2.00 -4.57
C ALA A 48 -21.28 -0.86 -4.98
N LEU A 49 -22.57 -1.04 -4.95
CA LEU A 49 -23.46 -0.21 -5.74
C LEU A 49 -23.81 1.11 -5.07
N THR A 50 -24.04 1.11 -3.77
CA THR A 50 -24.49 2.31 -3.03
C THR A 50 -23.35 3.33 -2.91
N ASP A 51 -22.14 2.87 -2.68
CA ASP A 51 -20.96 3.70 -2.53
C ASP A 51 -20.53 4.31 -3.89
N TYR A 52 -20.56 3.50 -4.96
CA TYR A 52 -20.35 3.96 -6.32
C TYR A 52 -21.36 5.04 -6.73
N VAL A 53 -22.65 4.80 -6.49
CA VAL A 53 -23.72 5.76 -6.81
C VAL A 53 -23.53 7.07 -6.04
N HIS A 54 -23.17 7.00 -4.74
CA HIS A 54 -22.94 8.21 -3.94
C HIS A 54 -21.74 9.02 -4.46
N ARG A 55 -20.63 8.37 -4.80
CA ARG A 55 -19.45 9.04 -5.39
C ARG A 55 -19.76 9.73 -6.72
N GLN A 56 -20.60 9.11 -7.56
CA GLN A 56 -20.96 9.67 -8.87
C GLN A 56 -22.00 10.79 -8.79
N ILE A 57 -23.00 10.67 -7.90
CA ILE A 57 -24.12 11.61 -7.85
C ILE A 57 -23.83 12.79 -6.91
N SER A 58 -23.09 12.56 -5.83
CA SER A 58 -22.86 13.58 -4.80
C SER A 58 -21.45 13.54 -4.23
N PRO A 59 -20.41 13.74 -5.04
CA PRO A 59 -19.02 13.66 -4.59
C PRO A 59 -18.70 14.69 -3.49
N SER A 60 -19.36 15.84 -3.50
CA SER A 60 -19.17 16.91 -2.50
C SER A 60 -19.67 16.53 -1.10
N THR A 61 -20.55 15.55 -0.98
CA THR A 61 -21.07 15.04 0.29
C THR A 61 -20.42 13.72 0.71
N TYR A 62 -19.53 13.17 -0.13
CA TYR A 62 -18.82 11.94 0.18
C TYR A 62 -17.74 12.19 1.21
N SER A 63 -17.82 11.49 2.34
CA SER A 63 -17.03 11.81 3.55
C SER A 63 -15.57 11.38 3.48
N CYS A 64 -15.12 10.73 2.40
CA CYS A 64 -13.77 10.18 2.29
C CYS A 64 -13.07 10.70 1.03
N ASN A 65 -12.41 11.86 1.11
CA ASN A 65 -11.66 12.41 0.00
C ASN A 65 -10.56 11.46 -0.50
N LEU A 66 -9.85 10.81 0.41
CA LEU A 66 -8.85 9.80 0.07
C LEU A 66 -9.44 8.67 -0.80
N CYS A 67 -10.67 8.25 -0.52
CA CYS A 67 -11.33 7.23 -1.33
C CYS A 67 -11.67 7.74 -2.74
N LEU A 68 -12.06 9.02 -2.87
CA LEU A 68 -12.35 9.64 -4.18
C LEU A 68 -11.10 9.69 -5.05
N ILE A 69 -9.96 10.02 -4.46
CA ILE A 69 -8.70 10.19 -5.18
C ILE A 69 -8.08 8.84 -5.56
N THR A 70 -8.10 7.86 -4.63
CA THR A 70 -7.33 6.62 -4.78
C THR A 70 -8.09 5.48 -5.47
N TYR A 71 -9.38 5.65 -5.73
CA TYR A 71 -10.22 4.69 -6.43
C TYR A 71 -10.96 5.33 -7.59
N ASP A 72 -10.85 4.69 -8.75
CA ASP A 72 -11.73 4.94 -9.88
C ASP A 72 -13.10 4.24 -9.66
N ASN A 73 -13.81 3.89 -10.72
CA ASN A 73 -15.16 3.36 -10.63
C ASN A 73 -15.30 2.14 -9.71
N TRP A 74 -14.45 1.12 -9.90
CA TRP A 74 -14.56 -0.16 -9.19
C TRP A 74 -13.23 -0.65 -8.62
N ASP A 75 -12.11 0.00 -9.00
CA ASP A 75 -10.77 -0.45 -8.68
C ASP A 75 -9.91 0.72 -8.21
N ARG A 76 -8.73 0.42 -7.72
CA ARG A 76 -7.76 1.44 -7.38
C ARG A 76 -7.33 2.18 -8.63
N ASN A 77 -7.23 3.51 -8.52
CA ASN A 77 -6.68 4.34 -9.57
C ASN A 77 -5.30 3.80 -10.01
N GLN A 78 -5.12 3.60 -11.32
CA GLN A 78 -3.95 2.90 -11.86
C GLN A 78 -2.66 3.72 -11.67
N GLN A 79 -2.73 5.04 -11.80
CA GLN A 79 -1.57 5.92 -11.60
C GLN A 79 -1.09 5.84 -10.15
N TRP A 80 -2.02 5.94 -9.20
CA TRP A 80 -1.75 5.78 -7.77
C TRP A 80 -1.19 4.39 -7.45
N ALA A 81 -1.78 3.33 -8.01
CA ALA A 81 -1.31 1.96 -7.80
C ALA A 81 0.14 1.77 -8.27
N ASN A 82 0.44 2.19 -9.51
CA ASN A 82 1.79 2.09 -10.07
C ASN A 82 2.81 2.90 -9.25
N TYR A 83 2.42 4.08 -8.79
CA TYR A 83 3.28 4.93 -7.97
C TYR A 83 3.65 4.25 -6.66
N ILE A 84 2.69 3.78 -5.88
CA ILE A 84 2.98 3.15 -4.59
C ILE A 84 3.76 1.83 -4.71
N GLU A 85 3.60 1.11 -5.83
CA GLU A 85 4.39 -0.09 -6.12
C GLU A 85 5.87 0.23 -6.42
N SER A 86 6.15 1.41 -6.97
CA SER A 86 7.50 1.86 -7.30
C SER A 86 8.31 2.30 -6.08
N LEU A 87 7.67 2.57 -4.95
CA LEU A 87 8.33 3.11 -3.76
C LEU A 87 9.22 2.10 -3.04
N PRO A 88 10.32 2.57 -2.41
CA PRO A 88 11.23 1.71 -1.64
C PRO A 88 10.66 1.27 -0.28
N ILE A 89 9.49 1.79 0.12
CA ILE A 89 8.79 1.46 1.36
C ILE A 89 7.45 0.78 1.08
N SER A 90 6.88 0.13 2.09
CA SER A 90 5.56 -0.46 1.99
C SER A 90 4.48 0.59 2.18
N VAL A 91 3.44 0.58 1.32
CA VAL A 91 2.25 1.40 1.49
C VAL A 91 1.05 0.47 1.67
N ASN A 92 0.42 0.55 2.82
CA ASN A 92 -0.72 -0.28 3.19
C ASN A 92 -1.97 0.57 3.43
N PHE A 93 -3.13 -0.07 3.43
CA PHE A 93 -4.43 0.58 3.56
C PHE A 93 -5.30 -0.14 4.55
N THR A 94 -6.06 0.62 5.34
CA THR A 94 -7.05 0.09 6.26
C THR A 94 -8.26 1.01 6.38
N TYR A 95 -9.28 0.58 7.11
CA TYR A 95 -10.54 1.30 7.26
C TYR A 95 -10.74 1.76 8.70
N ALA A 96 -11.64 2.72 8.89
CA ALA A 96 -11.94 3.33 10.19
C ALA A 96 -12.31 2.32 11.27
N ASP A 97 -13.07 1.29 10.92
CA ASP A 97 -13.53 0.26 11.85
C ASP A 97 -12.44 -0.72 12.31
N VAL A 98 -11.32 -0.79 11.59
CA VAL A 98 -10.16 -1.62 11.96
C VAL A 98 -9.24 -0.90 12.95
N LEU A 99 -9.40 0.43 13.12
CA LEU A 99 -8.61 1.24 14.08
C LEU A 99 -8.98 1.04 15.56
N THR A 100 -9.64 -0.04 15.92
CA THR A 100 -10.08 -0.30 17.30
C THR A 100 -8.97 -0.22 18.36
N GLN A 101 -7.73 -0.48 17.98
CA GLN A 101 -6.56 -0.36 18.84
C GLN A 101 -6.27 1.10 19.25
N TYR A 102 -6.55 2.08 18.37
CA TYR A 102 -6.36 3.52 18.66
C TYR A 102 -7.49 4.05 19.54
N GLN A 103 -8.72 3.61 19.28
CA GLN A 103 -9.88 3.94 20.11
C GLN A 103 -9.72 3.45 21.56
N LYS A 104 -9.05 2.31 21.78
CA LYS A 104 -8.73 1.79 23.11
C LYS A 104 -7.76 2.67 23.90
N ARG A 105 -6.96 3.53 23.22
CA ARG A 105 -6.07 4.50 23.86
C ARG A 105 -6.75 5.83 24.18
N GLY A 106 -8.04 6.00 23.83
CA GLY A 106 -8.77 7.25 24.02
C GLY A 106 -8.41 8.36 23.02
N GLU A 107 -7.60 8.08 22.00
CA GLU A 107 -7.20 9.04 20.99
C GLU A 107 -8.30 9.16 19.92
N LYS A 108 -8.87 10.36 19.79
CA LYS A 108 -9.76 10.69 18.67
C LYS A 108 -8.90 11.01 17.43
N VAL A 109 -8.63 10.01 16.62
CA VAL A 109 -7.95 10.21 15.35
C VAL A 109 -8.94 10.75 14.33
N LYS A 110 -8.63 11.90 13.73
CA LYS A 110 -9.40 12.44 12.61
C LYS A 110 -9.04 11.67 11.33
N LEU A 111 -10.04 11.37 10.50
CA LEU A 111 -9.87 10.60 9.26
C LEU A 111 -10.30 11.41 8.03
N PRO A 112 -9.73 11.12 6.85
CA PRO A 112 -8.65 10.14 6.59
C PRO A 112 -7.30 10.59 7.13
N ILE A 113 -6.36 9.66 7.35
CA ILE A 113 -5.00 9.94 7.84
C ILE A 113 -4.01 8.97 7.21
N ALA A 114 -2.74 9.38 7.08
CA ALA A 114 -1.64 8.46 6.81
C ALA A 114 -0.69 8.43 8.01
N LEU A 115 -0.29 7.23 8.41
CA LEU A 115 0.61 6.97 9.52
C LEU A 115 1.92 6.40 9.01
N LEU A 116 3.05 6.93 9.47
CA LEU A 116 4.36 6.33 9.25
C LEU A 116 4.66 5.41 10.42
N LYS A 117 4.90 4.15 10.11
CA LYS A 117 5.34 3.14 11.08
C LYS A 117 6.79 2.79 10.83
N LYS A 118 7.59 2.77 11.89
CA LYS A 118 8.99 2.37 11.89
C LYS A 118 9.24 1.43 13.08
N GLY A 119 9.24 0.13 12.82
CA GLY A 119 9.26 -0.88 13.85
C GLY A 119 8.05 -0.72 14.80
N LYS A 120 8.29 -0.38 16.06
CA LYS A 120 7.23 -0.13 17.08
C LYS A 120 6.80 1.33 17.18
N ALA A 121 7.53 2.23 16.55
CA ALA A 121 7.22 3.66 16.55
C ALA A 121 6.19 3.98 15.46
N GLU A 122 5.28 4.89 15.77
CA GLU A 122 4.27 5.37 14.84
C GLU A 122 4.10 6.89 15.00
N SER A 123 3.96 7.57 13.87
CA SER A 123 3.73 9.00 13.80
C SER A 123 2.80 9.36 12.65
N THR A 124 2.18 10.54 12.71
CA THR A 124 1.40 11.04 11.57
C THR A 124 2.33 11.35 10.41
N PHE A 125 2.03 10.79 9.23
CA PHE A 125 2.72 11.05 7.98
C PHE A 125 1.99 12.11 7.15
N MET A 126 0.67 11.98 6.98
CA MET A 126 -0.19 13.01 6.40
C MET A 126 -1.43 13.20 7.27
N THR A 127 -1.74 14.45 7.56
CA THR A 127 -2.94 14.82 8.32
C THR A 127 -4.20 14.77 7.46
N VAL A 128 -5.35 14.85 8.09
CA VAL A 128 -6.65 14.94 7.40
C VAL A 128 -6.73 16.20 6.54
N GLU A 129 -6.19 17.31 7.01
CA GLU A 129 -6.18 18.58 6.30
C GLU A 129 -5.33 18.50 5.03
N GLU A 130 -4.16 17.91 5.11
CA GLU A 130 -3.25 17.68 3.96
C GLU A 130 -3.89 16.76 2.92
N ILE A 131 -4.43 15.62 3.33
CA ILE A 131 -5.11 14.70 2.41
C ILE A 131 -6.32 15.36 1.75
N ASN A 132 -7.11 16.11 2.52
CA ASN A 132 -8.29 16.78 1.98
C ASN A 132 -7.98 18.00 1.10
N SER A 133 -6.76 18.52 1.13
CA SER A 133 -6.30 19.57 0.21
C SER A 133 -5.91 19.03 -1.17
N CYS A 134 -5.68 17.73 -1.31
CA CYS A 134 -5.44 17.09 -2.60
C CYS A 134 -6.76 16.97 -3.37
N HIS A 135 -6.77 17.39 -4.63
CA HIS A 135 -7.96 17.38 -5.49
C HIS A 135 -8.02 16.16 -6.39
N ASP A 136 -6.88 15.53 -6.63
CA ASP A 136 -6.68 14.39 -7.51
C ASP A 136 -5.48 13.55 -7.06
N GLU A 137 -5.22 12.46 -7.78
CA GLU A 137 -4.13 11.55 -7.49
C GLU A 137 -2.75 12.19 -7.72
N GLU A 138 -2.62 13.11 -8.67
CA GLU A 138 -1.37 13.78 -8.95
C GLU A 138 -0.96 14.68 -7.77
N ALA A 139 -1.90 15.46 -7.24
CA ALA A 139 -1.69 16.27 -6.04
C ALA A 139 -1.32 15.42 -4.82
N LEU A 140 -1.96 14.25 -4.67
CA LEU A 140 -1.65 13.32 -3.60
C LEU A 140 -0.23 12.74 -3.74
N ILE A 141 0.15 12.34 -4.96
CA ILE A 141 1.50 11.84 -5.28
C ILE A 141 2.55 12.91 -4.98
N MET A 142 2.36 14.13 -5.45
CA MET A 142 3.29 15.23 -5.22
C MET A 142 3.52 15.50 -3.72
N MET A 143 2.45 15.56 -2.95
CA MET A 143 2.54 15.77 -1.51
C MET A 143 3.21 14.59 -0.79
N PHE A 144 2.92 13.38 -1.24
CA PHE A 144 3.53 12.16 -0.69
C PHE A 144 5.04 12.13 -0.96
N ASP A 145 5.47 12.46 -2.20
CA ASP A 145 6.87 12.57 -2.59
C ASP A 145 7.62 13.59 -1.76
N GLU A 146 7.05 14.80 -1.60
CA GLU A 146 7.66 15.85 -0.78
C GLU A 146 7.93 15.35 0.65
N LYS A 147 6.97 14.65 1.23
CA LYS A 147 7.14 14.09 2.58
C LYS A 147 8.19 12.99 2.65
N LEU A 148 8.24 12.12 1.64
CA LEU A 148 9.26 11.08 1.56
C LEU A 148 10.66 11.68 1.38
N LYS A 149 10.80 12.73 0.56
CA LYS A 149 12.07 13.49 0.39
C LYS A 149 12.50 14.16 1.69
N ASN A 150 11.58 14.82 2.39
CA ASN A 150 11.86 15.45 3.68
C ASN A 150 12.33 14.45 4.76
N LEU A 151 11.96 13.19 4.63
CA LEU A 151 12.42 12.09 5.49
C LEU A 151 13.69 11.39 4.97
N GLY A 152 14.20 11.78 3.80
CA GLY A 152 15.36 11.15 3.15
C GLY A 152 15.10 9.70 2.70
N ILE A 153 13.84 9.35 2.41
CA ILE A 153 13.44 8.01 1.97
C ILE A 153 13.62 7.86 0.46
N ILE A 154 13.39 8.94 -0.27
CA ILE A 154 13.64 9.08 -1.72
C ILE A 154 14.44 10.36 -1.98
N GLU A 155 15.01 10.50 -3.21
CA GLU A 155 15.76 11.68 -3.67
C GLU A 155 14.86 12.79 -4.23
#